data_aed3baf7a7262a3e511065b70eeea3e5
#
_entry.id   aed3baf7a7262a3e511065b70eeea3e5
#
_cell.length_a   1.000
_cell.length_b   1.000
_cell.length_c   1.000
_cell.angle_alpha   90.00
_cell.angle_beta   90.00
_cell.angle_gamma   90.00
#
_symmetry.space_group_name_H-M   'P 1'
#
loop_
_entity.id
_entity.type
_entity.pdbx_description
1 polymer ?
#
loop_
_entity_poly.entity_id
_entity_poly.type
_entity_poly.pdbx_seq_one_letter_code
_entity_poly.pdbx_strand_id
1 'polypeptide(L)' 'MKFSKVHSLQEIAKIIDCEFVGDANFPIYGMNEIHVVTPGDIVFVDHPKYYDKALKSAATIVLINKEVDCPEGKALLI' A
#
# COMPACT_ATOMS: atom_id res chain seq x y z
N MET A 1 -11.16 2.89 -5.95
CA MET A 1 -11.09 2.12 -7.21
C MET A 1 -10.76 0.67 -6.89
N LYS A 2 -11.55 -0.25 -7.34
CA LYS A 2 -11.26 -1.67 -7.16
C LYS A 2 -10.73 -2.24 -8.46
N PHE A 3 -9.77 -3.15 -8.34
CA PHE A 3 -9.23 -3.85 -9.50
C PHE A 3 -10.20 -4.94 -9.94
N SER A 4 -10.13 -5.34 -11.21
CA SER A 4 -10.99 -6.40 -11.75
C SER A 4 -10.66 -7.77 -11.16
N LYS A 5 -9.46 -7.94 -10.62
CA LYS A 5 -9.02 -9.16 -9.92
C LYS A 5 -8.04 -8.77 -8.83
N VAL A 6 -7.85 -9.68 -7.87
CA VAL A 6 -6.86 -9.47 -6.82
C VAL A 6 -5.44 -9.62 -7.40
N HIS A 7 -4.53 -8.75 -6.97
CA HIS A 7 -3.13 -8.81 -7.32
C HIS A 7 -2.29 -9.11 -6.09
N SER A 8 -1.12 -9.69 -6.28
CA SER A 8 -0.17 -9.85 -5.18
C SER A 8 0.70 -8.61 -5.04
N LEU A 9 1.27 -8.43 -3.84
CA LEU A 9 2.22 -7.34 -3.57
C LEU A 9 3.38 -7.37 -4.55
N GLN A 10 3.95 -8.56 -4.79
CA GLN A 10 5.06 -8.73 -5.72
C GLN A 10 4.67 -8.33 -7.14
N GLU A 11 3.47 -8.69 -7.56
CA GLU A 11 2.98 -8.37 -8.90
C GLU A 11 2.86 -6.86 -9.09
N ILE A 12 2.26 -6.15 -8.14
CA ILE A 12 2.11 -4.71 -8.22
C ILE A 12 3.47 -4.01 -8.18
N ALA A 13 4.36 -4.45 -7.28
CA ALA A 13 5.70 -3.88 -7.19
C ALA A 13 6.45 -3.99 -8.54
N LYS A 14 6.29 -5.11 -9.22
CA LYS A 14 6.91 -5.32 -10.53
C LYS A 14 6.30 -4.41 -11.59
N ILE A 15 4.99 -4.24 -11.58
CA ILE A 15 4.29 -3.40 -12.56
C ILE A 15 4.73 -1.94 -12.44
N ILE A 16 4.85 -1.42 -11.23
CA ILE A 16 5.22 -0.02 -11.00
C ILE A 16 6.72 0.17 -10.77
N ASP A 17 7.50 -0.90 -10.88
CA ASP A 17 8.97 -0.90 -10.78
C ASP A 17 9.45 -0.29 -9.46
N CYS A 18 8.99 -0.86 -8.35
CA CYS A 18 9.41 -0.44 -7.02
C CYS A 18 9.70 -1.63 -6.13
N GLU A 19 10.30 -1.36 -4.98
CA GLU A 19 10.54 -2.38 -3.96
C GLU A 19 9.31 -2.56 -3.08
N PHE A 20 9.26 -3.68 -2.34
CA PHE A 20 8.18 -3.92 -1.40
C PHE A 20 8.71 -4.47 -0.08
N VAL A 21 7.93 -4.25 0.97
CA VAL A 21 8.18 -4.81 2.29
C VAL A 21 6.92 -5.54 2.72
N GLY A 22 7.06 -6.82 3.05
CA GLY A 22 5.95 -7.68 3.43
C GLY A 22 5.96 -8.98 2.65
N ASP A 23 4.88 -9.75 2.80
CA ASP A 23 4.73 -11.03 2.09
C ASP A 23 4.52 -10.76 0.60
N ALA A 24 5.32 -11.43 -0.26
CA ALA A 24 5.20 -11.31 -1.71
C ALA A 24 3.78 -11.61 -2.22
N ASN A 25 3.06 -12.46 -1.51
CA ASN A 25 1.69 -12.85 -1.87
C ASN A 25 0.61 -12.04 -1.18
N PHE A 26 0.97 -10.95 -0.49
CA PHE A 26 0.01 -10.09 0.20
C PHE A 26 -1.05 -9.61 -0.80
N PRO A 27 -2.35 -9.79 -0.50
CA PRO A 27 -3.39 -9.52 -1.51
C PRO A 27 -3.70 -8.03 -1.60
N ILE A 28 -3.87 -7.56 -2.83
CA ILE A 28 -4.21 -6.16 -3.12
C ILE A 28 -5.47 -6.14 -3.99
N TYR A 29 -6.52 -5.51 -3.50
CA TYR A 29 -7.83 -5.49 -4.13
C TYR A 29 -8.14 -4.19 -4.85
N GLY A 30 -7.47 -3.11 -4.52
CA GLY A 30 -7.74 -1.81 -5.14
C GLY A 30 -6.81 -0.72 -4.67
N MET A 31 -7.18 0.51 -5.01
CA MET A 31 -6.46 1.73 -4.63
C MET A 31 -7.48 2.83 -4.38
N ASN A 32 -7.31 3.59 -3.30
CA ASN A 32 -8.19 4.69 -2.96
C ASN A 32 -7.44 5.80 -2.26
N GLU A 33 -8.07 6.96 -2.21
CA GLU A 33 -7.58 8.08 -1.42
C GLU A 33 -7.70 7.79 0.07
N ILE A 34 -6.89 8.48 0.87
CA ILE A 34 -6.79 8.24 2.31
C ILE A 34 -8.12 8.37 3.05
N HIS A 35 -9.06 9.15 2.51
CA HIS A 35 -10.36 9.37 3.15
C HIS A 35 -11.36 8.23 2.95
N VAL A 36 -11.12 7.38 1.95
CA VAL A 36 -12.09 6.35 1.54
C VAL A 36 -11.47 4.96 1.43
N VAL A 37 -10.23 4.79 1.88
CA VAL A 37 -9.56 3.48 1.80
C VAL A 37 -10.25 2.46 2.71
N THR A 38 -10.20 1.21 2.27
CA THR A 38 -10.67 0.07 3.03
C THR A 38 -9.57 -0.99 3.05
N PRO A 39 -9.65 -1.99 3.95
CA PRO A 39 -8.69 -3.08 3.95
C PRO A 39 -8.60 -3.74 2.57
N GLY A 40 -7.38 -3.98 2.13
CA GLY A 40 -7.09 -4.50 0.79
C GLY A 40 -6.72 -3.41 -0.21
N ASP A 41 -6.89 -2.15 0.14
CA ASP A 41 -6.56 -1.03 -0.75
C ASP A 41 -5.12 -0.56 -0.56
N ILE A 42 -4.54 -0.02 -1.65
CA ILE A 42 -3.33 0.78 -1.61
C ILE A 42 -3.73 2.22 -1.33
N VAL A 43 -3.00 2.88 -0.43
CA VAL A 43 -3.04 4.34 -0.29
C VAL A 43 -1.67 4.89 -0.68
N PHE A 44 -1.64 5.98 -1.43
CA PHE A 44 -0.41 6.65 -1.83
C PHE A 44 -0.13 7.83 -0.90
N VAL A 45 1.11 7.97 -0.46
CA VAL A 45 1.57 9.12 0.32
C VAL A 45 2.97 9.52 -0.12
N ASP A 46 3.18 10.79 -0.39
CA ASP A 46 4.48 11.33 -0.82
C ASP A 46 4.92 12.55 -0.02
N HIS A 47 4.16 12.92 1.02
CA HIS A 47 4.47 14.08 1.85
C HIS A 47 4.66 13.65 3.31
N PRO A 48 5.79 13.98 3.95
CA PRO A 48 6.08 13.52 5.32
C PRO A 48 4.99 13.86 6.34
N LYS A 49 4.31 14.97 6.16
CA LYS A 49 3.21 15.39 7.02
C LYS A 49 2.11 14.34 7.12
N TYR A 50 1.92 13.54 6.08
CA TYR A 50 0.82 12.56 6.01
C TYR A 50 1.28 11.12 6.15
N TYR A 51 2.56 10.85 6.38
CA TYR A 51 3.08 9.49 6.50
C TYR A 51 2.35 8.71 7.59
N ASP A 52 2.28 9.26 8.80
CA ASP A 52 1.61 8.59 9.93
C ASP A 52 0.14 8.35 9.63
N LYS A 53 -0.53 9.32 9.04
CA LYS A 53 -1.95 9.20 8.71
C LYS A 53 -2.20 8.05 7.74
N ALA A 54 -1.35 7.93 6.72
CA ALA A 54 -1.45 6.85 5.74
C ALA A 54 -1.14 5.49 6.39
N LEU A 55 -0.07 5.42 7.19
CA LEU A 55 0.35 4.18 7.83
C LEU A 55 -0.68 3.67 8.85
N LYS A 56 -1.47 4.56 9.44
CA LYS A 56 -2.51 4.22 10.40
C LYS A 56 -3.91 4.15 9.80
N SER A 57 -4.04 4.41 8.49
CA SER A 57 -5.31 4.37 7.81
C SER A 57 -5.85 2.94 7.71
N ALA A 58 -7.06 2.77 7.17
CA ALA A 58 -7.64 1.46 6.92
C ALA A 58 -6.94 0.71 5.78
N ALA A 59 -6.14 1.40 4.95
CA ALA A 59 -5.39 0.76 3.88
C ALA A 59 -4.43 -0.29 4.44
N THR A 60 -4.34 -1.42 3.78
CA THR A 60 -3.40 -2.48 4.19
C THR A 60 -2.10 -2.42 3.41
N ILE A 61 -2.05 -1.66 2.33
CA ILE A 61 -0.83 -1.43 1.56
C ILE A 61 -0.61 0.08 1.45
N VAL A 62 0.62 0.52 1.74
CA VAL A 62 0.98 1.94 1.65
C VAL A 62 2.08 2.10 0.62
N LEU A 63 1.81 2.88 -0.43
CA LEU A 63 2.80 3.28 -1.41
C LEU A 63 3.41 4.60 -0.92
N ILE A 64 4.66 4.55 -0.51
CA ILE A 64 5.33 5.65 0.17
C ILE A 64 6.68 5.93 -0.48
N ASN A 65 7.08 7.19 -0.53
CA ASN A 65 8.32 7.60 -1.19
C ASN A 65 9.53 7.63 -0.26
N LYS A 66 9.46 6.95 0.88
CA LYS A 66 10.55 6.87 1.84
C LYS A 66 10.51 5.53 2.55
N GLU A 67 11.68 4.98 2.85
CA GLU A 67 11.77 3.77 3.65
C GLU A 67 11.37 4.07 5.10
N VAL A 68 10.36 3.36 5.58
CA VAL A 68 9.82 3.51 6.95
C VAL A 68 9.54 2.13 7.52
N ASP A 69 9.32 2.06 8.83
CA ASP A 69 8.92 0.81 9.47
C ASP A 69 7.53 0.38 8.97
N CYS A 70 7.41 -0.90 8.62
CA CYS A 70 6.13 -1.43 8.15
C CYS A 70 5.26 -1.78 9.35
N PRO A 71 4.06 -1.21 9.46
CA PRO A 71 3.14 -1.59 10.54
C PRO A 71 2.74 -3.06 10.45
N GLU A 72 2.46 -3.66 11.59
CA GLU A 72 2.02 -5.05 11.64
C GLU A 72 0.71 -5.22 10.85
N GLY A 73 0.62 -6.30 10.09
CA GLY A 73 -0.57 -6.60 9.29
C GLY A 73 -0.68 -5.82 8.00
N LYS A 74 0.36 -5.05 7.65
CA LYS A 74 0.37 -4.22 6.44
C LYS A 74 1.58 -4.55 5.57
N ALA A 75 1.60 -3.96 4.38
CA ALA A 75 2.70 -4.06 3.44
C ALA A 75 3.03 -2.68 2.88
N LEU A 76 4.25 -2.52 2.41
CA LEU A 76 4.71 -1.26 1.82
C LEU A 76 5.16 -1.48 0.38
N LEU A 77 4.93 -0.47 -0.44
CA LEU A 77 5.55 -0.29 -1.75
C LEU A 77 6.42 0.98 -1.66
N ILE A 78 7.69 0.85 -1.98
CA ILE A 78 8.65 1.94 -1.78
C ILE A 78 9.36 2.30 -3.08
#